data_b9efe79ac9fa80cbdd254f8c2d7535be
#
_entry.id   b9efe79ac9fa80cbdd254f8c2d7535be
#
_cell.length_a   1.000
_cell.length_b   1.000
_cell.length_c   1.000
_cell.angle_alpha   90.00
_cell.angle_beta   90.00
_cell.angle_gamma   90.00
#
_symmetry.space_group_name_H-M   'P 1'
#
loop_
_entity.id
_entity.type
_entity.pdbx_description
1 polymer ?
#
loop_
_entity_poly.entity_id
_entity_poly.type
_entity_poly.pdbx_seq_one_letter_code
_entity_poly.pdbx_strand_id
1 'polypeptide(L)'
;MYIFEDRGSVKRYYSQERIAAITEAQGSDYRRYRELWDAPNIMDDVLEKPLEIMLELTSWCNYKCKMCDKAFVPEKDKVNIPVESVRRLVTNINEMKVASLWVGAFSECLIHPQIGDVLDVLKEADVLDFTIITNGSALNEKTAKKIIDAGVKRLSVSLDAATKETYYDVRKGDLDQVENHIDRFIALRGEDMFPSLRVSMVMMEDNVNEREAFLEKWKGKADIIDFQVLMDASHIEHLADVTEYTPECVEPFRRLAIRYDGVVLPCCTSYGTYFPLGNIRDTSLKEMWEGEKIRKLREEIKTKNFNKVCRNCKKVTQ
;
A
#
# COMPACT_ATOMS: atom_id res chain seq x y z
N MET A 1 -11.09 -4.76 -23.87
CA MET A 1 -11.81 -3.44 -23.65
C MET A 1 -11.45 -2.91 -22.27
N TYR A 2 -11.23 -1.57 -22.11
CA TYR A 2 -11.08 -0.96 -20.78
C TYR A 2 -12.45 -0.60 -20.21
N ILE A 3 -12.69 -1.01 -18.96
CA ILE A 3 -13.92 -0.71 -18.20
C ILE A 3 -13.61 0.36 -17.17
N PHE A 4 -14.57 1.25 -16.95
CA PHE A 4 -14.57 2.23 -15.87
C PHE A 4 -15.37 1.69 -14.68
N GLU A 5 -14.81 1.85 -13.49
CA GLU A 5 -15.46 1.53 -12.22
C GLU A 5 -15.24 2.70 -11.25
N ASP A 6 -16.33 3.21 -10.67
CA ASP A 6 -16.28 4.21 -9.61
C ASP A 6 -16.37 3.51 -8.25
N ARG A 7 -15.34 3.68 -7.42
CA ARG A 7 -15.23 3.12 -6.07
C ARG A 7 -15.19 4.24 -5.01
N GLY A 8 -15.88 5.35 -5.28
CA GLY A 8 -15.86 6.52 -4.40
C GLY A 8 -14.52 7.26 -4.46
N SER A 9 -13.63 7.01 -3.51
CA SER A 9 -12.32 7.67 -3.44
C SER A 9 -11.34 7.24 -4.56
N VAL A 10 -11.66 6.21 -5.34
CA VAL A 10 -10.84 5.72 -6.46
C VAL A 10 -11.70 5.54 -7.71
N LYS A 11 -11.32 6.21 -8.80
CA LYS A 11 -11.89 5.99 -10.14
C LYS A 11 -10.94 5.12 -10.92
N ARG A 12 -11.37 3.90 -11.27
CA ARG A 12 -10.53 2.87 -11.86
C ARG A 12 -10.89 2.61 -13.31
N TYR A 13 -9.85 2.48 -14.14
CA TYR A 13 -9.94 1.93 -15.50
C TYR A 13 -9.09 0.67 -15.56
N TYR A 14 -9.61 -0.40 -16.18
CA TYR A 14 -8.88 -1.67 -16.30
C TYR A 14 -9.24 -2.45 -17.55
N SER A 15 -8.31 -3.26 -18.04
CA SER A 15 -8.57 -4.23 -19.10
C SER A 15 -9.44 -5.35 -18.55
N GLN A 16 -10.67 -5.46 -19.05
CA GLN A 16 -11.64 -6.47 -18.58
C GLN A 16 -11.10 -7.89 -18.76
N GLU A 17 -10.59 -8.20 -19.96
CA GLU A 17 -10.08 -9.53 -20.27
C GLU A 17 -8.88 -9.88 -19.37
N ARG A 18 -7.97 -8.92 -19.19
CA ARG A 18 -6.77 -9.11 -18.37
C ARG A 18 -7.10 -9.32 -16.89
N ILE A 19 -7.99 -8.49 -16.33
CA ILE A 19 -8.37 -8.61 -14.91
C ILE A 19 -9.21 -9.88 -14.66
N ALA A 20 -10.07 -10.27 -15.59
CA ALA A 20 -10.80 -11.53 -15.48
C ALA A 20 -9.85 -12.74 -15.45
N ALA A 21 -8.86 -12.78 -16.37
CA ALA A 21 -7.85 -13.83 -16.39
C ALA A 21 -6.98 -13.86 -15.11
N ILE A 22 -6.57 -12.69 -14.62
CA ILE A 22 -5.82 -12.55 -13.35
C ILE A 22 -6.64 -13.10 -12.17
N THR A 23 -7.92 -12.74 -12.07
CA THR A 23 -8.81 -13.19 -10.98
C THR A 23 -9.06 -14.69 -11.05
N GLU A 24 -9.20 -15.26 -12.25
CA GLU A 24 -9.33 -16.68 -12.45
C GLU A 24 -8.06 -17.44 -12.05
N ALA A 25 -6.89 -16.96 -12.47
CA ALA A 25 -5.59 -17.55 -12.14
C ALA A 25 -5.26 -17.51 -10.63
N GLN A 26 -5.79 -16.53 -9.89
CA GLN A 26 -5.63 -16.46 -8.43
C GLN A 26 -6.54 -17.44 -7.66
N GLY A 27 -7.56 -18.00 -8.31
CA GLY A 27 -8.36 -19.09 -7.79
C GLY A 27 -9.43 -18.72 -6.75
N SER A 28 -10.03 -19.76 -6.14
CA SER A 28 -11.16 -19.62 -5.20
C SER A 28 -10.76 -18.96 -3.89
N ASP A 29 -9.59 -19.27 -3.37
CA ASP A 29 -9.12 -18.73 -2.08
C ASP A 29 -8.88 -17.24 -2.14
N TYR A 30 -8.36 -16.74 -3.27
CA TYR A 30 -8.26 -15.30 -3.51
C TYR A 30 -9.64 -14.63 -3.56
N ARG A 31 -10.63 -15.23 -4.26
CA ARG A 31 -11.98 -14.68 -4.30
C ARG A 31 -12.60 -14.60 -2.90
N ARG A 32 -12.46 -15.68 -2.10
CA ARG A 32 -12.92 -15.68 -0.71
C ARG A 32 -12.23 -14.63 0.16
N TYR A 33 -10.92 -14.45 -0.01
CA TYR A 33 -10.19 -13.36 0.66
C TYR A 33 -10.77 -11.99 0.29
N ARG A 34 -11.06 -11.75 -1.00
CA ARG A 34 -11.65 -10.48 -1.45
C ARG A 34 -13.07 -10.26 -0.93
N GLU A 35 -13.90 -11.28 -0.87
CA GLU A 35 -15.22 -11.23 -0.27
C GLU A 35 -15.16 -10.82 1.21
N LEU A 36 -14.23 -11.39 1.97
CA LEU A 36 -14.00 -11.01 3.37
C LEU A 36 -13.46 -9.57 3.50
N TRP A 37 -12.60 -9.16 2.58
CA TRP A 37 -12.06 -7.80 2.57
C TRP A 37 -13.13 -6.74 2.35
N ASP A 38 -14.06 -6.98 1.47
CA ASP A 38 -15.14 -6.08 1.08
C ASP A 38 -16.44 -6.33 1.89
N ALA A 39 -16.40 -7.21 2.90
CA ALA A 39 -17.56 -7.56 3.70
C ALA A 39 -18.08 -6.34 4.50
N PRO A 40 -19.37 -5.98 4.37
CA PRO A 40 -19.94 -4.81 5.04
C PRO A 40 -19.99 -4.96 6.57
N ASN A 41 -19.97 -6.19 7.06
CA ASN A 41 -20.04 -6.54 8.49
C ASN A 41 -18.70 -6.96 9.10
N ILE A 42 -17.58 -6.61 8.47
CA ILE A 42 -16.24 -7.02 8.96
C ILE A 42 -15.94 -6.57 10.40
N MET A 43 -16.64 -5.55 10.89
CA MET A 43 -16.51 -5.08 12.27
C MET A 43 -17.30 -5.91 13.27
N ASP A 44 -18.32 -6.65 12.86
CA ASP A 44 -19.20 -7.39 13.77
C ASP A 44 -18.47 -8.57 14.40
N ASP A 45 -17.78 -9.36 13.55
CA ASP A 45 -16.99 -10.50 13.97
C ASP A 45 -15.50 -10.23 13.76
N VAL A 46 -14.74 -10.19 14.85
CA VAL A 46 -13.28 -10.02 14.76
C VAL A 46 -12.67 -11.27 14.14
N LEU A 47 -11.99 -11.09 13.02
CA LEU A 47 -11.31 -12.18 12.34
C LEU A 47 -10.21 -12.78 13.25
N GLU A 48 -10.01 -14.09 13.15
CA GLU A 48 -8.95 -14.80 13.89
C GLU A 48 -7.53 -14.31 13.53
N LYS A 49 -7.38 -13.70 12.36
CA LYS A 49 -6.11 -13.20 11.81
C LYS A 49 -6.33 -11.96 10.94
N PRO A 50 -5.32 -11.11 10.76
CA PRO A 50 -5.40 -10.04 9.76
C PRO A 50 -5.50 -10.64 8.35
N LEU A 51 -6.25 -9.97 7.49
CA LEU A 51 -6.31 -10.32 6.07
C LEU A 51 -5.06 -9.85 5.32
N GLU A 52 -4.45 -8.75 5.77
CA GLU A 52 -3.33 -8.11 5.11
C GLU A 52 -2.28 -7.62 6.10
N ILE A 53 -1.03 -7.79 5.72
CA ILE A 53 0.12 -7.13 6.34
C ILE A 53 0.66 -6.08 5.39
N MET A 54 0.81 -4.84 5.89
CA MET A 54 1.55 -3.78 5.21
C MET A 54 2.96 -3.69 5.78
N LEU A 55 3.97 -3.62 4.92
CA LEU A 55 5.37 -3.59 5.31
C LEU A 55 6.07 -2.35 4.77
N GLU A 56 6.65 -1.56 5.66
CA GLU A 56 7.56 -0.47 5.35
C GLU A 56 9.01 -0.97 5.48
N LEU A 57 9.77 -0.90 4.39
CA LEU A 57 11.16 -1.40 4.38
C LEU A 57 12.19 -0.37 4.85
N THR A 58 11.88 0.94 4.65
CA THR A 58 12.80 2.04 4.97
C THR A 58 12.05 3.19 5.63
N SER A 59 12.73 3.99 6.46
CA SER A 59 12.13 5.19 7.05
C SER A 59 12.06 6.38 6.10
N TRP A 60 12.68 6.32 4.91
CA TRP A 60 12.88 7.46 4.03
C TRP A 60 12.48 7.16 2.58
N CYS A 61 12.29 8.23 1.82
CA CYS A 61 12.01 8.20 0.39
C CYS A 61 13.01 9.11 -0.33
N ASN A 62 13.37 8.76 -1.56
CA ASN A 62 14.22 9.60 -2.41
C ASN A 62 13.44 10.69 -3.15
N TYR A 63 12.10 10.71 -3.05
CA TYR A 63 11.24 11.76 -3.58
C TYR A 63 10.68 12.66 -2.45
N LYS A 64 10.19 13.84 -2.83
CA LYS A 64 9.55 14.82 -1.95
C LYS A 64 8.23 15.28 -2.55
N CYS A 65 7.30 14.33 -2.70
CA CYS A 65 6.00 14.58 -3.31
C CYS A 65 5.19 15.58 -2.47
N LYS A 66 4.53 16.53 -3.15
CA LYS A 66 3.72 17.59 -2.50
C LYS A 66 2.64 17.05 -1.56
N MET A 67 2.06 15.88 -1.87
CA MET A 67 0.95 15.28 -1.13
C MET A 67 1.41 14.30 -0.04
N CYS A 68 2.69 14.05 0.12
CA CYS A 68 3.18 12.97 0.96
C CYS A 68 3.61 13.45 2.35
N ASP A 69 3.11 12.82 3.40
CA ASP A 69 3.48 13.10 4.80
C ASP A 69 4.99 13.07 5.03
N LYS A 70 5.72 12.18 4.35
CA LYS A 70 7.19 12.07 4.44
C LYS A 70 7.92 13.32 3.97
N ALA A 71 7.30 14.15 3.14
CA ALA A 71 7.88 15.42 2.70
C ALA A 71 7.81 16.49 3.82
N PHE A 72 6.78 16.41 4.67
CA PHE A 72 6.52 17.38 5.74
C PHE A 72 7.07 16.93 7.09
N VAL A 73 7.12 15.63 7.33
CA VAL A 73 7.64 15.03 8.57
C VAL A 73 8.73 14.01 8.22
N PRO A 74 9.92 14.48 7.78
CA PRO A 74 11.01 13.57 7.46
C PRO A 74 11.53 12.89 8.72
N GLU A 75 11.77 11.60 8.64
CA GLU A 75 12.48 10.88 9.69
C GLU A 75 13.91 11.43 9.83
N LYS A 76 14.37 11.61 11.07
CA LYS A 76 15.71 12.14 11.35
C LYS A 76 16.81 11.23 10.82
N ASP A 77 16.60 9.92 10.94
CA ASP A 77 17.58 8.91 10.58
C ASP A 77 17.06 8.03 9.42
N LYS A 78 17.97 7.67 8.51
CA LYS A 78 17.68 6.72 7.44
C LYS A 78 17.86 5.30 7.97
N VAL A 79 16.77 4.71 8.43
CA VAL A 79 16.73 3.36 8.98
C VAL A 79 16.12 2.42 7.94
N ASN A 80 16.69 1.22 7.84
CA ASN A 80 16.19 0.15 7.00
C ASN A 80 15.87 -1.06 7.89
N ILE A 81 14.79 -1.78 7.55
CA ILE A 81 14.46 -3.00 8.28
C ILE A 81 15.55 -4.06 8.01
N PRO A 82 16.10 -4.72 9.04
CA PRO A 82 17.04 -5.82 8.83
C PRO A 82 16.38 -6.99 8.09
N VAL A 83 17.11 -7.63 7.16
CA VAL A 83 16.62 -8.81 6.42
C VAL A 83 16.14 -9.92 7.36
N GLU A 84 16.80 -10.10 8.50
CA GLU A 84 16.39 -11.07 9.52
C GLU A 84 15.03 -10.75 10.16
N SER A 85 14.71 -9.46 10.33
CA SER A 85 13.38 -9.05 10.79
C SER A 85 12.29 -9.34 9.75
N VAL A 86 12.63 -9.21 8.45
CA VAL A 86 11.74 -9.60 7.34
C VAL A 86 11.52 -11.12 7.36
N ARG A 87 12.58 -11.93 7.58
CA ARG A 87 12.46 -13.39 7.68
C ARG A 87 11.53 -13.80 8.82
N ARG A 88 11.71 -13.20 9.98
CA ARG A 88 10.81 -13.42 11.11
C ARG A 88 9.36 -13.03 10.82
N LEU A 89 9.17 -11.92 10.10
CA LEU A 89 7.84 -11.51 9.65
C LEU A 89 7.21 -12.55 8.72
N VAL A 90 7.95 -13.05 7.74
CA VAL A 90 7.48 -14.10 6.82
C VAL A 90 7.08 -15.36 7.55
N THR A 91 7.86 -15.79 8.56
CA THR A 91 7.47 -16.91 9.44
C THR A 91 6.10 -16.67 10.10
N ASN A 92 5.89 -15.48 10.70
CA ASN A 92 4.60 -15.13 11.32
C ASN A 92 3.45 -15.09 10.30
N ILE A 93 3.68 -14.55 9.08
CA ILE A 93 2.70 -14.51 7.99
C ILE A 93 2.26 -15.93 7.64
N ASN A 94 3.20 -16.86 7.47
CA ASN A 94 2.95 -18.24 7.08
C ASN A 94 2.23 -19.02 8.20
N GLU A 95 2.65 -18.86 9.45
CA GLU A 95 2.00 -19.48 10.63
C GLU A 95 0.54 -19.03 10.77
N MET A 96 0.27 -17.73 10.57
CA MET A 96 -1.07 -17.17 10.64
C MET A 96 -1.87 -17.37 9.33
N LYS A 97 -1.23 -17.81 8.24
CA LYS A 97 -1.85 -17.91 6.90
C LYS A 97 -2.51 -16.59 6.50
N VAL A 98 -1.76 -15.49 6.60
CA VAL A 98 -2.23 -14.18 6.18
C VAL A 98 -2.43 -14.18 4.66
N ALA A 99 -3.54 -13.62 4.18
CA ALA A 99 -3.89 -13.71 2.77
C ALA A 99 -3.12 -12.72 1.87
N SER A 100 -2.71 -11.57 2.42
CA SER A 100 -2.12 -10.48 1.62
C SER A 100 -0.89 -9.85 2.29
N LEU A 101 0.09 -9.53 1.44
CA LEU A 101 1.28 -8.77 1.81
C LEU A 101 1.41 -7.55 0.90
N TRP A 102 1.49 -6.36 1.51
CA TRP A 102 1.63 -5.08 0.82
C TRP A 102 2.93 -4.40 1.23
N VAL A 103 3.84 -4.14 0.30
CA VAL A 103 5.17 -3.58 0.56
C VAL A 103 5.29 -2.19 -0.08
N GLY A 104 5.78 -1.20 0.67
CA GLY A 104 6.07 0.13 0.16
C GLY A 104 4.99 1.19 0.40
N ALA A 105 4.15 1.04 1.45
CA ALA A 105 3.02 1.93 1.68
C ALA A 105 3.40 3.33 2.19
N PHE A 106 4.51 3.48 2.93
CA PHE A 106 4.85 4.72 3.64
C PHE A 106 6.13 5.41 3.14
N SER A 107 6.98 4.66 2.42
CA SER A 107 8.26 5.13 1.91
C SER A 107 8.59 4.45 0.58
N GLU A 108 9.76 4.71 -0.01
CA GLU A 108 10.17 4.00 -1.22
C GLU A 108 10.90 2.70 -0.87
N CYS A 109 10.22 1.58 -1.03
CA CYS A 109 10.75 0.28 -0.65
C CYS A 109 11.93 -0.18 -1.52
N LEU A 110 11.97 0.19 -2.80
CA LEU A 110 12.99 -0.30 -3.74
C LEU A 110 14.37 0.35 -3.55
N ILE A 111 14.48 1.41 -2.71
CA ILE A 111 15.79 1.98 -2.35
C ILE A 111 16.44 1.31 -1.13
N HIS A 112 15.81 0.27 -0.57
CA HIS A 112 16.44 -0.50 0.49
C HIS A 112 17.79 -1.07 -0.01
N PRO A 113 18.91 -0.88 0.72
CA PRO A 113 20.23 -1.26 0.22
C PRO A 113 20.38 -2.76 -0.07
N GLN A 114 19.62 -3.60 0.63
CA GLN A 114 19.56 -5.05 0.44
C GLN A 114 18.23 -5.49 -0.18
N ILE A 115 17.66 -4.71 -1.10
CA ILE A 115 16.33 -5.02 -1.66
C ILE A 115 16.28 -6.40 -2.33
N GLY A 116 17.38 -6.85 -2.95
CA GLY A 116 17.47 -8.17 -3.54
C GLY A 116 17.29 -9.29 -2.51
N ASP A 117 18.00 -9.21 -1.37
CA ASP A 117 17.91 -10.19 -0.27
C ASP A 117 16.53 -10.14 0.41
N VAL A 118 15.97 -8.92 0.56
CA VAL A 118 14.61 -8.75 1.09
C VAL A 118 13.58 -9.43 0.19
N LEU A 119 13.65 -9.25 -1.14
CA LEU A 119 12.74 -9.90 -2.09
C LEU A 119 12.90 -11.42 -2.10
N ASP A 120 14.13 -11.95 -1.95
CA ASP A 120 14.38 -13.38 -1.83
C ASP A 120 13.71 -13.97 -0.58
N VAL A 121 13.72 -13.24 0.55
CA VAL A 121 13.00 -13.65 1.76
C VAL A 121 11.49 -13.52 1.60
N LEU A 122 10.99 -12.43 1.01
CA LEU A 122 9.56 -12.21 0.81
C LEU A 122 8.92 -13.21 -0.14
N LYS A 123 9.71 -13.79 -1.07
CA LYS A 123 9.30 -14.91 -1.94
C LYS A 123 8.82 -16.13 -1.16
N GLU A 124 9.31 -16.33 0.09
CA GLU A 124 8.97 -17.45 0.95
C GLU A 124 7.60 -17.25 1.64
N ALA A 125 6.97 -16.09 1.50
CA ALA A 125 5.65 -15.82 2.07
C ALA A 125 4.54 -16.54 1.28
N ASP A 126 3.80 -17.41 1.96
CA ASP A 126 2.64 -18.11 1.41
C ASP A 126 1.40 -17.22 1.47
N VAL A 127 1.31 -16.27 0.54
CA VAL A 127 0.23 -15.30 0.44
C VAL A 127 -0.49 -15.37 -0.91
N LEU A 128 -1.78 -15.08 -0.91
CA LEU A 128 -2.62 -15.06 -2.13
C LEU A 128 -2.41 -13.78 -2.95
N ASP A 129 -2.12 -12.65 -2.29
CA ASP A 129 -1.92 -11.34 -2.92
C ASP A 129 -0.64 -10.69 -2.40
N PHE A 130 0.37 -10.61 -3.24
CA PHE A 130 1.62 -9.91 -2.94
C PHE A 130 1.73 -8.67 -3.81
N THR A 131 1.61 -7.48 -3.21
CA THR A 131 1.65 -6.19 -3.89
C THR A 131 2.89 -5.40 -3.48
N ILE A 132 3.59 -4.81 -4.46
CA ILE A 132 4.62 -3.80 -4.24
C ILE A 132 4.13 -2.45 -4.75
N ILE A 133 4.27 -1.40 -3.91
CA ILE A 133 4.04 0.00 -4.30
C ILE A 133 5.38 0.71 -4.36
N THR A 134 5.60 1.46 -5.43
CA THR A 134 6.86 2.17 -5.66
C THR A 134 6.63 3.48 -6.42
N ASN A 135 7.55 4.41 -6.28
CA ASN A 135 7.63 5.58 -7.16
C ASN A 135 8.31 5.26 -8.52
N GLY A 136 8.82 4.04 -8.70
CA GLY A 136 9.43 3.55 -9.93
C GLY A 136 10.88 4.00 -10.18
N SER A 137 11.43 4.92 -9.39
CA SER A 137 12.77 5.45 -9.62
C SER A 137 13.89 4.41 -9.51
N ALA A 138 13.70 3.40 -8.67
CA ALA A 138 14.65 2.31 -8.46
C ALA A 138 14.21 0.98 -9.15
N LEU A 139 13.22 1.03 -10.03
CA LEU A 139 12.70 -0.11 -10.79
C LEU A 139 13.60 -0.41 -12.02
N ASN A 140 14.91 -0.46 -11.80
CA ASN A 140 15.86 -0.85 -12.86
C ASN A 140 15.70 -2.32 -13.24
N GLU A 141 16.41 -2.76 -14.32
CA GLU A 141 16.29 -4.13 -14.83
C GLU A 141 16.54 -5.20 -13.77
N LYS A 142 17.57 -5.02 -12.93
CA LYS A 142 17.91 -5.97 -11.86
C LYS A 142 16.78 -6.09 -10.84
N THR A 143 16.23 -4.96 -10.41
CA THR A 143 15.12 -4.91 -9.45
C THR A 143 13.83 -5.46 -10.06
N ALA A 144 13.54 -5.13 -11.34
CA ALA A 144 12.38 -5.66 -12.06
C ALA A 144 12.42 -7.19 -12.16
N LYS A 145 13.56 -7.79 -12.53
CA LYS A 145 13.74 -9.25 -12.55
C LYS A 145 13.48 -9.87 -11.17
N LYS A 146 14.04 -9.28 -10.11
CA LYS A 146 13.84 -9.75 -8.73
C LYS A 146 12.36 -9.69 -8.28
N ILE A 147 11.63 -8.65 -8.67
CA ILE A 147 10.19 -8.52 -8.39
C ILE A 147 9.39 -9.63 -9.09
N ILE A 148 9.70 -9.92 -10.37
CA ILE A 148 9.09 -11.00 -11.12
C ILE A 148 9.40 -12.36 -10.45
N ASP A 149 10.68 -12.61 -10.16
CA ASP A 149 11.16 -13.85 -9.54
C ASP A 149 10.60 -14.07 -8.12
N ALA A 150 10.31 -13.00 -7.38
CA ALA A 150 9.72 -13.06 -6.05
C ALA A 150 8.23 -13.45 -6.05
N GLY A 151 7.61 -13.63 -7.22
CA GLY A 151 6.20 -14.02 -7.32
C GLY A 151 5.21 -12.92 -6.96
N VAL A 152 5.64 -11.65 -7.06
CA VAL A 152 4.76 -10.48 -6.86
C VAL A 152 3.53 -10.60 -7.77
N LYS A 153 2.34 -10.37 -7.23
CA LYS A 153 1.08 -10.43 -7.97
C LYS A 153 0.70 -9.09 -8.60
N ARG A 154 1.12 -8.00 -7.95
CA ARG A 154 0.85 -6.64 -8.45
C ARG A 154 2.02 -5.70 -8.18
N LEU A 155 2.48 -5.05 -9.23
CA LEU A 155 3.37 -3.90 -9.15
C LEU A 155 2.55 -2.62 -9.33
N SER A 156 2.50 -1.77 -8.31
CA SER A 156 1.80 -0.50 -8.34
C SER A 156 2.79 0.64 -8.40
N VAL A 157 2.80 1.37 -9.52
CA VAL A 157 3.68 2.53 -9.72
C VAL A 157 2.88 3.82 -9.56
N SER A 158 3.31 4.67 -8.62
CA SER A 158 2.69 5.97 -8.39
C SER A 158 3.33 7.00 -9.31
N LEU A 159 2.55 7.63 -10.20
CA LEU A 159 3.04 8.54 -11.24
C LEU A 159 2.57 9.99 -11.04
N ASP A 160 1.27 10.20 -10.86
CA ASP A 160 0.63 11.48 -10.54
C ASP A 160 0.77 12.59 -11.60
N ALA A 161 1.28 12.28 -12.79
CA ALA A 161 1.37 13.23 -13.91
C ALA A 161 1.49 12.52 -15.26
N ALA A 162 1.11 13.22 -16.34
CA ALA A 162 1.30 12.80 -17.72
C ALA A 162 2.49 13.51 -18.39
N THR A 163 2.89 14.70 -17.90
CA THR A 163 4.00 15.52 -18.40
C THR A 163 5.17 15.57 -17.43
N LYS A 164 6.37 15.87 -17.94
CA LYS A 164 7.60 15.96 -17.13
C LYS A 164 7.56 17.12 -16.14
N GLU A 165 7.03 18.22 -16.61
CA GLU A 165 6.91 19.46 -15.84
C GLU A 165 6.03 19.23 -14.62
N THR A 166 4.83 18.71 -14.80
CA THR A 166 3.90 18.40 -13.71
C THR A 166 4.47 17.30 -12.81
N TYR A 167 5.11 16.26 -13.37
CA TYR A 167 5.73 15.22 -12.59
C TYR A 167 6.82 15.75 -11.68
N TYR A 168 7.72 16.60 -12.22
CA TYR A 168 8.76 17.22 -11.39
C TYR A 168 8.17 18.12 -10.31
N ASP A 169 7.13 18.89 -10.66
CA ASP A 169 6.48 19.77 -9.69
C ASP A 169 5.81 19.01 -8.55
N VAL A 170 5.11 17.93 -8.87
CA VAL A 170 4.34 17.14 -7.92
C VAL A 170 5.22 16.17 -7.13
N ARG A 171 6.15 15.47 -7.79
CA ARG A 171 6.91 14.36 -7.18
C ARG A 171 8.40 14.64 -6.96
N LYS A 172 8.94 15.70 -7.59
CA LYS A 172 10.38 16.04 -7.56
C LYS A 172 11.26 14.92 -8.13
N GLY A 173 10.76 14.19 -9.13
CA GLY A 173 11.42 13.08 -9.79
C GLY A 173 11.61 13.29 -11.30
N ASP A 174 12.13 12.27 -11.97
CA ASP A 174 12.35 12.22 -13.42
C ASP A 174 11.34 11.24 -14.05
N LEU A 175 10.36 11.78 -14.81
CA LEU A 175 9.31 10.98 -15.45
C LEU A 175 9.88 10.05 -16.53
N ASP A 176 10.84 10.53 -17.37
CA ASP A 176 11.43 9.71 -18.43
C ASP A 176 12.13 8.49 -17.87
N GLN A 177 12.87 8.66 -16.77
CA GLN A 177 13.52 7.54 -16.10
C GLN A 177 12.49 6.50 -15.66
N VAL A 178 11.39 6.95 -15.03
CA VAL A 178 10.36 6.03 -14.50
C VAL A 178 9.61 5.35 -15.63
N GLU A 179 9.24 6.08 -16.70
CA GLU A 179 8.58 5.49 -17.86
C GLU A 179 9.48 4.45 -18.55
N ASN A 180 10.77 4.73 -18.73
CA ASN A 180 11.73 3.77 -19.27
C ASN A 180 11.86 2.52 -18.39
N HIS A 181 11.80 2.68 -17.07
CA HIS A 181 11.82 1.54 -16.15
C HIS A 181 10.53 0.70 -16.26
N ILE A 182 9.37 1.34 -16.41
CA ILE A 182 8.10 0.65 -16.59
C ILE A 182 8.07 -0.10 -17.94
N ASP A 183 8.48 0.55 -19.04
CA ASP A 183 8.52 -0.08 -20.36
C ASP A 183 9.47 -1.30 -20.35
N ARG A 184 10.61 -1.22 -19.67
CA ARG A 184 11.52 -2.35 -19.47
C ARG A 184 10.90 -3.45 -18.60
N PHE A 185 10.21 -3.11 -17.52
CA PHE A 185 9.47 -4.08 -16.71
C PHE A 185 8.42 -4.81 -17.54
N ILE A 186 7.64 -4.10 -18.36
CA ILE A 186 6.66 -4.71 -19.26
C ILE A 186 7.32 -5.69 -20.22
N ALA A 187 8.45 -5.30 -20.84
CA ALA A 187 9.21 -6.16 -21.74
C ALA A 187 9.76 -7.42 -21.05
N LEU A 188 10.23 -7.30 -19.79
CA LEU A 188 10.74 -8.43 -19.00
C LEU A 188 9.63 -9.38 -18.56
N ARG A 189 8.46 -8.83 -18.18
CA ARG A 189 7.27 -9.63 -17.83
C ARG A 189 6.73 -10.39 -19.04
N GLY A 190 6.80 -9.79 -20.23
CA GLY A 190 6.26 -10.38 -21.47
C GLY A 190 4.76 -10.64 -21.38
N GLU A 191 4.35 -11.83 -21.79
CA GLU A 191 2.95 -12.30 -21.81
C GLU A 191 2.45 -12.77 -20.42
N ASP A 192 3.32 -12.87 -19.42
CA ASP A 192 2.95 -13.36 -18.11
C ASP A 192 1.86 -12.48 -17.46
N MET A 193 0.94 -13.14 -16.75
CA MET A 193 -0.14 -12.45 -16.02
C MET A 193 0.38 -11.65 -14.82
N PHE A 194 1.45 -12.13 -14.19
CA PHE A 194 2.02 -11.53 -12.98
C PHE A 194 3.46 -11.07 -13.18
N PRO A 195 3.83 -9.98 -12.50
CA PRO A 195 2.99 -9.04 -11.76
C PRO A 195 2.07 -8.24 -12.69
N SER A 196 0.79 -8.07 -12.32
CA SER A 196 -0.06 -7.10 -12.98
C SER A 196 0.45 -5.68 -12.72
N LEU A 197 0.46 -4.83 -13.75
CA LEU A 197 0.91 -3.44 -13.63
C LEU A 197 -0.27 -2.53 -13.30
N ARG A 198 -0.19 -1.85 -12.17
CA ARG A 198 -1.09 -0.76 -11.81
C ARG A 198 -0.32 0.56 -11.85
N VAL A 199 -0.88 1.57 -12.49
CA VAL A 199 -0.40 2.96 -12.40
C VAL A 199 -1.45 3.81 -11.71
N SER A 200 -1.03 4.80 -10.94
CA SER A 200 -1.96 5.65 -10.20
C SER A 200 -1.62 7.13 -10.27
N MET A 201 -2.67 7.95 -10.22
CA MET A 201 -2.61 9.39 -10.14
C MET A 201 -3.49 9.86 -8.97
N VAL A 202 -2.88 10.49 -7.97
CA VAL A 202 -3.60 11.24 -6.94
C VAL A 202 -4.02 12.58 -7.55
N MET A 203 -5.32 12.84 -7.58
CA MET A 203 -5.89 14.03 -8.22
C MET A 203 -5.69 15.26 -7.33
N MET A 204 -5.03 16.28 -7.89
CA MET A 204 -4.73 17.56 -7.25
C MET A 204 -4.99 18.70 -8.25
N GLU A 205 -5.05 19.94 -7.78
CA GLU A 205 -5.17 21.12 -8.66
C GLU A 205 -4.03 21.18 -9.68
N ASP A 206 -2.81 20.77 -9.29
CA ASP A 206 -1.62 20.77 -10.15
C ASP A 206 -1.73 19.83 -11.36
N ASN A 207 -2.51 18.73 -11.27
CA ASN A 207 -2.51 17.65 -12.27
C ASN A 207 -3.88 17.25 -12.81
N VAL A 208 -4.97 17.83 -12.28
CA VAL A 208 -6.35 17.45 -12.69
C VAL A 208 -6.59 17.57 -14.18
N ASN A 209 -5.98 18.55 -14.83
CA ASN A 209 -6.09 18.79 -16.27
C ASN A 209 -5.34 17.75 -17.13
N GLU A 210 -4.45 16.96 -16.52
CA GLU A 210 -3.70 15.90 -17.21
C GLU A 210 -4.38 14.53 -17.18
N ARG A 211 -5.54 14.41 -16.51
CA ARG A 211 -6.22 13.13 -16.29
C ARG A 211 -6.47 12.34 -17.59
N GLU A 212 -6.96 13.02 -18.64
CA GLU A 212 -7.24 12.38 -19.93
C GLU A 212 -5.95 11.95 -20.64
N ALA A 213 -4.94 12.82 -20.65
CA ALA A 213 -3.63 12.52 -21.22
C ALA A 213 -2.96 11.33 -20.49
N PHE A 214 -3.08 11.28 -19.17
CA PHE A 214 -2.60 10.17 -18.36
C PHE A 214 -3.32 8.86 -18.72
N LEU A 215 -4.64 8.89 -18.83
CA LEU A 215 -5.44 7.72 -19.21
C LEU A 215 -5.02 7.19 -20.59
N GLU A 216 -4.95 8.04 -21.61
CA GLU A 216 -4.58 7.63 -22.96
C GLU A 216 -3.13 7.12 -23.04
N LYS A 217 -2.21 7.70 -22.27
CA LYS A 217 -0.81 7.27 -22.23
C LYS A 217 -0.65 5.84 -21.68
N TRP A 218 -1.43 5.48 -20.66
CA TRP A 218 -1.29 4.20 -19.97
C TRP A 218 -2.29 3.13 -20.42
N LYS A 219 -3.33 3.52 -21.14
CA LYS A 219 -4.29 2.61 -21.75
C LYS A 219 -3.59 1.69 -22.76
N GLY A 220 -3.74 0.38 -22.58
CA GLY A 220 -3.06 -0.63 -23.37
C GLY A 220 -1.67 -1.03 -22.86
N LYS A 221 -1.06 -0.27 -21.96
CA LYS A 221 0.22 -0.60 -21.30
C LYS A 221 0.01 -1.15 -19.89
N ALA A 222 -0.79 -0.44 -19.08
CA ALA A 222 -1.08 -0.85 -17.71
C ALA A 222 -2.33 -1.75 -17.64
N ASP A 223 -2.34 -2.71 -16.74
CA ASP A 223 -3.50 -3.58 -16.50
C ASP A 223 -4.58 -2.81 -15.71
N ILE A 224 -4.18 -1.88 -14.84
CA ILE A 224 -5.04 -1.05 -14.00
C ILE A 224 -4.52 0.39 -14.01
N ILE A 225 -5.43 1.36 -14.20
CA ILE A 225 -5.16 2.79 -14.11
C ILE A 225 -6.11 3.38 -13.06
N ASP A 226 -5.57 3.91 -11.96
CA ASP A 226 -6.35 4.45 -10.86
C ASP A 226 -6.17 5.97 -10.72
N PHE A 227 -7.28 6.68 -10.62
CA PHE A 227 -7.34 8.07 -10.18
C PHE A 227 -7.87 8.11 -8.76
N GLN A 228 -7.06 8.63 -7.84
CA GLN A 228 -7.35 8.63 -6.40
C GLN A 228 -7.66 10.04 -5.93
N VAL A 229 -8.62 10.17 -5.01
CA VAL A 229 -8.85 11.45 -4.32
C VAL A 229 -7.67 11.72 -3.40
N LEU A 230 -7.22 12.98 -3.37
CA LEU A 230 -6.19 13.42 -2.44
C LEU A 230 -6.70 13.28 -1.00
N MET A 231 -6.00 12.48 -0.22
CA MET A 231 -6.18 12.51 1.24
C MET A 231 -5.35 13.65 1.81
N ASP A 232 -6.01 14.65 2.37
CA ASP A 232 -5.34 15.77 3.00
C ASP A 232 -4.67 15.34 4.31
N ALA A 233 -3.37 15.08 4.23
CA ALA A 233 -2.54 14.73 5.37
C ALA A 233 -1.84 15.95 6.01
N SER A 234 -1.97 17.14 5.41
CA SER A 234 -1.26 18.36 5.81
C SER A 234 -1.64 18.93 7.18
N HIS A 235 -2.66 18.36 7.82
CA HIS A 235 -3.21 18.86 9.08
C HIS A 235 -2.88 18.01 10.30
N ILE A 236 -1.85 17.15 10.23
CA ILE A 236 -1.43 16.34 11.38
C ILE A 236 -1.05 17.21 12.58
N GLU A 237 -0.48 18.40 12.36
CA GLU A 237 -0.09 19.34 13.42
C GLU A 237 -1.26 20.21 13.92
N HIS A 238 -2.28 20.44 13.10
CA HIS A 238 -3.44 21.27 13.44
C HIS A 238 -4.68 20.40 13.61
N LEU A 239 -4.69 19.62 14.68
CA LEU A 239 -5.85 18.83 15.10
C LEU A 239 -6.97 19.78 15.57
N ALA A 240 -7.67 20.42 14.63
CA ALA A 240 -8.89 21.13 14.95
C ALA A 240 -9.90 20.13 15.54
N ASP A 241 -10.59 20.51 16.59
CA ASP A 241 -11.70 19.74 17.15
C ASP A 241 -12.79 19.59 16.10
N VAL A 242 -12.82 18.42 15.44
CA VAL A 242 -13.91 18.05 14.55
C VAL A 242 -15.02 17.49 15.41
N THR A 243 -16.00 18.33 15.74
CA THR A 243 -17.02 18.05 16.74
C THR A 243 -18.18 17.18 16.27
N GLU A 244 -18.31 16.86 14.97
CA GLU A 244 -19.53 16.21 14.43
C GLU A 244 -19.28 14.94 13.62
N TYR A 245 -18.08 14.36 13.61
CA TYR A 245 -17.77 13.25 12.73
C TYR A 245 -17.67 11.91 13.47
N THR A 246 -18.44 10.91 13.03
CA THR A 246 -18.37 9.52 13.52
C THR A 246 -17.76 8.63 12.43
N PRO A 247 -16.45 8.35 12.48
CA PRO A 247 -15.80 7.52 11.49
C PRO A 247 -16.28 6.06 11.54
N GLU A 248 -16.44 5.46 10.36
CA GLU A 248 -16.56 4.01 10.20
C GLU A 248 -15.21 3.47 9.70
N CYS A 249 -14.35 3.03 10.62
CA CYS A 249 -13.02 2.57 10.30
C CYS A 249 -12.88 1.05 10.42
N VAL A 250 -12.71 0.38 9.31
CA VAL A 250 -12.51 -1.08 9.25
C VAL A 250 -11.04 -1.51 9.34
N GLU A 251 -10.10 -0.58 9.29
CA GLU A 251 -8.67 -0.90 9.16
C GLU A 251 -8.13 -1.80 10.29
N PRO A 252 -8.37 -1.54 11.59
CA PRO A 252 -7.90 -2.40 12.66
C PRO A 252 -8.57 -3.78 12.71
N PHE A 253 -9.61 -4.01 11.91
CA PHE A 253 -10.32 -5.29 11.84
C PHE A 253 -9.80 -6.19 10.72
N ARG A 254 -9.00 -5.64 9.77
CA ARG A 254 -8.58 -6.40 8.60
C ARG A 254 -7.07 -6.37 8.32
N ARG A 255 -6.29 -5.44 8.91
CA ARG A 255 -4.85 -5.35 8.64
C ARG A 255 -4.00 -4.94 9.82
N LEU A 256 -2.70 -5.21 9.70
CA LEU A 256 -1.63 -4.64 10.51
C LEU A 256 -0.61 -3.96 9.59
N ALA A 257 0.06 -2.93 10.09
CA ALA A 257 1.18 -2.31 9.39
C ALA A 257 2.46 -2.47 10.21
N ILE A 258 3.56 -2.82 9.56
CA ILE A 258 4.87 -3.02 10.18
C ILE A 258 5.81 -1.96 9.65
N ARG A 259 6.42 -1.20 10.56
CA ARG A 259 7.38 -0.16 10.24
C ARG A 259 8.78 -0.75 10.02
N TYR A 260 9.64 0.05 9.41
CA TYR A 260 11.06 -0.23 9.18
C TYR A 260 11.86 -0.59 10.44
N ASP A 261 11.39 -0.19 11.62
CA ASP A 261 11.98 -0.50 12.94
C ASP A 261 11.35 -1.73 13.61
N GLY A 262 10.45 -2.43 12.91
CA GLY A 262 9.74 -3.61 13.38
C GLY A 262 8.53 -3.31 14.25
N VAL A 263 8.21 -2.05 14.51
CA VAL A 263 7.01 -1.66 15.27
C VAL A 263 5.76 -2.01 14.47
N VAL A 264 4.79 -2.64 15.15
CA VAL A 264 3.50 -3.05 14.57
C VAL A 264 2.42 -2.05 14.95
N LEU A 265 1.69 -1.60 13.95
CA LEU A 265 0.63 -0.61 14.03
C LEU A 265 -0.73 -1.23 13.67
N PRO A 266 -1.84 -0.74 14.23
CA PRO A 266 -3.17 -1.29 13.98
C PRO A 266 -3.80 -0.84 12.65
N CYS A 267 -3.19 0.08 11.93
CA CYS A 267 -3.75 0.67 10.71
C CYS A 267 -2.67 1.15 9.73
N CYS A 268 -3.11 1.50 8.52
CA CYS A 268 -2.29 1.86 7.38
C CYS A 268 -2.01 3.37 7.25
N THR A 269 -2.19 4.16 8.29
CA THR A 269 -1.94 5.60 8.27
C THR A 269 -0.79 5.98 9.20
N SER A 270 -0.15 7.12 8.95
CA SER A 270 0.85 7.70 9.85
C SER A 270 0.32 7.91 11.28
N TYR A 271 -0.98 8.14 11.42
CA TYR A 271 -1.64 8.21 12.73
C TYR A 271 -1.51 6.91 13.55
N GLY A 272 -1.38 5.76 12.90
CA GLY A 272 -1.12 4.48 13.58
C GLY A 272 0.14 4.49 14.43
N THR A 273 1.11 5.35 14.15
CA THR A 273 2.35 5.50 14.94
C THR A 273 2.10 5.87 16.40
N TYR A 274 0.95 6.50 16.69
CA TYR A 274 0.55 6.83 18.06
C TYR A 274 -0.04 5.63 18.83
N PHE A 275 -0.24 4.48 18.14
CA PHE A 275 -0.81 3.25 18.72
C PHE A 275 0.06 2.03 18.47
N PRO A 276 1.32 1.98 18.93
CA PRO A 276 2.14 0.80 18.74
C PRO A 276 1.58 -0.39 19.53
N LEU A 277 1.31 -1.48 18.81
CA LEU A 277 0.84 -2.73 19.41
C LEU A 277 1.99 -3.49 20.08
N GLY A 278 3.16 -3.47 19.46
CA GLY A 278 4.37 -4.14 19.88
C GLY A 278 5.45 -4.05 18.81
N ASN A 279 6.43 -4.96 18.88
CA ASN A 279 7.50 -5.06 17.88
C ASN A 279 7.67 -6.53 17.46
N ILE A 280 7.81 -6.80 16.16
CA ILE A 280 7.98 -8.16 15.60
C ILE A 280 9.24 -8.85 16.10
N ARG A 281 10.19 -8.12 16.66
CA ARG A 281 11.41 -8.69 17.26
C ARG A 281 11.14 -9.42 18.57
N ASP A 282 10.14 -8.98 19.32
CA ASP A 282 9.90 -9.41 20.69
C ASP A 282 8.58 -10.18 20.86
N THR A 283 7.58 -9.89 20.00
CA THR A 283 6.21 -10.37 20.13
C THR A 283 5.72 -10.88 18.77
N SER A 284 4.98 -11.99 18.75
CA SER A 284 4.39 -12.52 17.51
C SER A 284 3.24 -11.64 17.00
N LEU A 285 2.98 -11.69 15.68
CA LEU A 285 1.82 -11.00 15.10
C LEU A 285 0.50 -11.48 15.71
N LYS A 286 0.41 -12.78 16.06
CA LYS A 286 -0.79 -13.35 16.68
C LYS A 286 -1.07 -12.72 18.05
N GLU A 287 -0.05 -12.67 18.91
CA GLU A 287 -0.19 -12.04 20.23
C GLU A 287 -0.61 -10.57 20.14
N MET A 288 -0.08 -9.83 19.14
CA MET A 288 -0.46 -8.44 18.90
C MET A 288 -1.87 -8.31 18.35
N TRP A 289 -2.30 -9.21 17.44
CA TRP A 289 -3.65 -9.21 16.83
C TRP A 289 -4.75 -9.55 17.84
N GLU A 290 -4.47 -10.44 18.78
CA GLU A 290 -5.36 -10.87 19.86
C GLU A 290 -5.17 -10.04 21.16
N GLY A 291 -4.21 -9.13 21.17
CA GLY A 291 -3.78 -8.39 22.35
C GLY A 291 -4.81 -7.37 22.86
N GLU A 292 -4.65 -6.95 24.11
CA GLU A 292 -5.55 -6.00 24.77
C GLU A 292 -5.60 -4.64 24.07
N LYS A 293 -4.45 -4.14 23.57
CA LYS A 293 -4.36 -2.83 22.93
C LYS A 293 -5.25 -2.74 21.68
N ILE A 294 -5.19 -3.72 20.78
CA ILE A 294 -5.98 -3.71 19.56
C ILE A 294 -7.46 -4.01 19.86
N ARG A 295 -7.74 -4.89 20.84
CA ARG A 295 -9.13 -5.13 21.28
C ARG A 295 -9.80 -3.87 21.81
N LYS A 296 -9.10 -3.11 22.64
CA LYS A 296 -9.60 -1.82 23.15
C LYS A 296 -9.85 -0.83 21.99
N LEU A 297 -8.93 -0.73 21.04
CA LEU A 297 -9.11 0.15 19.88
C LEU A 297 -10.33 -0.26 19.03
N ARG A 298 -10.53 -1.55 18.79
CA ARG A 298 -11.71 -2.07 18.07
C ARG A 298 -13.00 -1.75 18.79
N GLU A 299 -13.02 -1.88 20.12
CA GLU A 299 -14.18 -1.53 20.94
C GLU A 299 -14.47 -0.03 20.91
N GLU A 300 -13.45 0.83 21.00
CA GLU A 300 -13.60 2.28 20.86
C GLU A 300 -14.22 2.65 19.48
N ILE A 301 -13.85 1.93 18.42
CA ILE A 301 -14.41 2.13 17.07
C ILE A 301 -15.86 1.65 17.01
N LYS A 302 -16.16 0.42 17.48
CA LYS A 302 -17.52 -0.15 17.48
C LYS A 302 -18.50 0.70 18.26
N THR A 303 -18.09 1.22 19.39
CA THR A 303 -18.93 2.04 20.29
C THR A 303 -18.94 3.52 19.92
N LYS A 304 -18.22 3.90 18.85
CA LYS A 304 -18.02 5.30 18.41
C LYS A 304 -17.43 6.20 19.51
N ASN A 305 -16.77 5.60 20.51
CA ASN A 305 -16.05 6.32 21.57
C ASN A 305 -14.57 6.46 21.21
N PHE A 306 -14.32 7.16 20.13
CA PHE A 306 -12.98 7.29 19.53
C PHE A 306 -11.99 7.98 20.46
N ASN A 307 -10.77 7.44 20.53
CA ASN A 307 -9.63 8.17 21.08
C ASN A 307 -9.29 9.40 20.23
N LYS A 308 -8.44 10.29 20.77
CA LYS A 308 -8.08 11.55 20.12
C LYS A 308 -7.46 11.35 18.73
N VAL A 309 -6.65 10.31 18.54
CA VAL A 309 -5.99 10.02 17.26
C VAL A 309 -7.00 9.62 16.20
N CYS A 310 -7.90 8.69 16.52
CA CYS A 310 -8.92 8.24 15.57
C CYS A 310 -9.93 9.34 15.21
N ARG A 311 -10.34 10.21 16.16
CA ARG A 311 -11.21 11.35 15.87
C ARG A 311 -10.64 12.29 14.82
N ASN A 312 -9.33 12.42 14.79
CA ASN A 312 -8.65 13.34 13.89
C ASN A 312 -8.14 12.66 12.60
N CYS A 313 -8.39 11.36 12.42
CA CYS A 313 -7.94 10.61 11.27
C CYS A 313 -8.85 10.87 10.07
N LYS A 314 -8.36 11.62 9.07
CA LYS A 314 -9.11 11.98 7.87
C LYS A 314 -9.34 10.84 6.87
N LYS A 315 -8.67 9.70 7.00
CA LYS A 315 -8.98 8.52 6.16
C LYS A 315 -10.41 8.04 6.33
N VAL A 316 -11.03 8.43 7.41
CA VAL A 316 -12.35 7.96 7.84
C VAL A 316 -13.43 8.99 7.52
N THR A 317 -13.04 10.16 6.99
CA THR A 317 -13.96 11.27 6.65
C THR A 317 -14.41 11.26 5.18
N GLN A 318 -14.14 10.21 4.41
CA GLN A 318 -14.51 10.12 2.98
C GLN A 318 -15.51 9.02 2.70
#